data_50de3bfd7e84b4c67396182feeb144b9
#
_entry.id   50de3bfd7e84b4c67396182feeb144b9
#
_cell.length_a   1.000
_cell.length_b   1.000
_cell.length_c   1.000
_cell.angle_alpha   90.00
_cell.angle_beta   90.00
_cell.angle_gamma   90.00
#
_symmetry.space_group_name_H-M   'P 1'
#
loop_
_entity.id
_entity.type
_entity.pdbx_description
1 polymer ?
#
loop_
_entity_poly.entity_id
_entity_poly.type
_entity_poly.pdbx_seq_one_letter_code
_entity_poly.pdbx_strand_id
1 'polypeptide(L)'
;ITPTVTTKEGLILAAEYREKTATGEWDVDASITRADERDSNNSTTGRKIFRGHTYIEGEFQLDPVWRWGVNARRTLDDTYLRRYDISSTDNLTSNLYIEGFNGPHYASANAYAFQGLRESDDPGDTPIVLPSLEYNWRGQPNESGDRFAFDANVLSLYRSDGQDTRRLSMTSSWQRPVITDGGSIINFSALVRGDGYHVTSMPDPSNPGTTKDGFRSRMLTQAAVDWRLPFVRQDGSVRQVIEPVAMAIISPYGGNPTGIPNEDSLSFEFDDTNLLSKNRFPGIDKWEGGPRANFGIRTSVYGASGGYTTAMLGQTWRFKADSTFGDRTGLEDQRSDYVGRLLVSPSKYLDYVHRLRLDRDSFTIRRNEFDLSLGPDAYRFNVGYLSLSQELAENGLSSREEIRFSGKAELT
;
A
#
# COMPACT_ATOMS: atom_id res chain seq x y z
N ILE A 1 -8.14 -35.21 2.92
CA ILE A 1 -6.90 -35.50 3.66
C ILE A 1 -5.88 -36.03 2.70
N THR A 2 -4.71 -35.41 2.64
CA THR A 2 -3.63 -35.73 1.71
C THR A 2 -2.38 -36.12 2.50
N PRO A 3 -2.00 -37.40 2.59
CA PRO A 3 -0.73 -37.80 3.16
C PRO A 3 0.39 -37.55 2.16
N THR A 4 1.48 -36.90 2.59
CA THR A 4 2.69 -36.68 1.80
C THR A 4 3.87 -37.31 2.52
N VAL A 5 4.59 -38.22 1.85
CA VAL A 5 5.79 -38.83 2.41
C VAL A 5 7.02 -38.15 1.83
N THR A 6 7.86 -37.63 2.72
CA THR A 6 9.12 -37.01 2.34
C THR A 6 10.30 -37.93 2.72
N THR A 7 11.35 -37.89 1.95
CA THR A 7 12.53 -38.77 2.17
C THR A 7 13.37 -38.39 3.38
N LYS A 8 13.26 -37.12 3.85
CA LYS A 8 14.08 -36.57 4.94
C LYS A 8 13.28 -36.23 6.21
N GLU A 9 12.03 -35.87 6.05
CA GLU A 9 11.22 -35.26 7.14
C GLU A 9 10.05 -36.17 7.58
N GLY A 10 9.85 -37.31 6.91
CA GLY A 10 8.81 -38.27 7.26
C GLY A 10 7.43 -37.96 6.67
N LEU A 11 6.38 -38.31 7.40
CA LEU A 11 4.99 -38.18 6.98
C LEU A 11 4.43 -36.80 7.35
N ILE A 12 3.87 -36.11 6.36
CA ILE A 12 3.05 -34.93 6.54
C ILE A 12 1.60 -35.30 6.29
N LEU A 13 0.71 -34.90 7.18
CA LEU A 13 -0.73 -35.03 7.00
C LEU A 13 -1.29 -33.63 6.74
N ALA A 14 -1.83 -33.44 5.54
CA ALA A 14 -2.56 -32.21 5.18
C ALA A 14 -4.06 -32.50 5.09
N ALA A 15 -4.88 -31.55 5.48
CA ALA A 15 -6.34 -31.64 5.40
C ALA A 15 -6.89 -30.29 4.93
N GLU A 16 -7.83 -30.38 4.00
CA GLU A 16 -8.61 -29.25 3.53
C GLU A 16 -10.08 -29.54 3.79
N TYR A 17 -10.79 -28.53 4.30
CA TYR A 17 -12.23 -28.57 4.53
C TYR A 17 -12.86 -27.31 3.97
N ARG A 18 -13.83 -27.49 3.08
CA ARG A 18 -14.60 -26.41 2.47
C ARG A 18 -16.08 -26.64 2.73
N GLU A 19 -16.76 -25.63 3.19
CA GLU A 19 -18.19 -25.66 3.39
C GLU A 19 -18.83 -24.37 2.90
N LYS A 20 -19.91 -24.52 2.15
CA LYS A 20 -20.77 -23.43 1.72
C LYS A 20 -22.10 -23.52 2.44
N THR A 21 -22.45 -22.44 3.14
CA THR A 21 -23.69 -22.28 3.87
C THR A 21 -24.66 -21.36 3.13
N ALA A 22 -25.85 -21.15 3.65
CA ALA A 22 -26.80 -20.20 3.07
C ALA A 22 -26.35 -18.73 3.15
N THR A 23 -25.46 -18.40 4.09
CA THR A 23 -25.04 -17.02 4.35
C THR A 23 -23.56 -16.76 4.08
N GLY A 24 -22.77 -17.80 3.78
CA GLY A 24 -21.34 -17.63 3.56
C GLY A 24 -20.62 -18.94 3.32
N GLU A 25 -19.30 -18.90 3.39
CA GLU A 25 -18.45 -20.06 3.16
C GLU A 25 -17.25 -20.10 4.10
N TRP A 26 -16.76 -21.31 4.36
CA TRP A 26 -15.54 -21.62 5.08
C TRP A 26 -14.56 -22.35 4.19
N ASP A 27 -13.28 -22.00 4.35
CA ASP A 27 -12.15 -22.79 3.85
C ASP A 27 -11.16 -22.96 5.01
N VAL A 28 -10.81 -24.19 5.30
CA VAL A 28 -9.81 -24.53 6.33
C VAL A 28 -8.76 -25.42 5.69
N ASP A 29 -7.53 -24.93 5.63
CA ASP A 29 -6.36 -25.70 5.22
C ASP A 29 -5.40 -25.86 6.40
N ALA A 30 -5.01 -27.07 6.69
CA ALA A 30 -4.10 -27.37 7.79
C ALA A 30 -3.17 -28.53 7.44
N SER A 31 -1.95 -28.46 7.93
CA SER A 31 -1.04 -29.60 7.85
C SER A 31 -0.22 -29.76 9.13
N ILE A 32 0.18 -30.99 9.41
CA ILE A 32 0.98 -31.35 10.57
C ILE A 32 1.98 -32.46 10.22
N THR A 33 3.16 -32.34 10.80
CA THR A 33 4.19 -33.39 10.75
C THR A 33 4.93 -33.48 12.08
N ARG A 34 5.62 -34.58 12.31
CA ARG A 34 6.56 -34.74 13.42
C ARG A 34 7.95 -34.96 12.85
N ALA A 35 8.80 -33.95 12.92
CA ALA A 35 10.13 -33.93 12.31
C ALA A 35 11.22 -33.74 13.37
N ASP A 36 12.46 -34.04 13.00
CA ASP A 36 13.61 -33.76 13.86
C ASP A 36 13.83 -32.24 13.98
N GLU A 37 13.98 -31.77 15.22
CA GLU A 37 14.36 -30.40 15.49
C GLU A 37 15.80 -30.17 14.98
N ARG A 38 16.03 -28.98 14.40
CA ARG A 38 17.35 -28.57 13.92
C ARG A 38 17.78 -27.28 14.59
N ASP A 39 19.07 -27.18 14.85
CA ASP A 39 19.71 -25.96 15.36
C ASP A 39 19.98 -24.95 14.21
N SER A 40 20.53 -23.78 14.58
CA SER A 40 20.90 -22.71 13.63
C SER A 40 21.93 -23.16 12.56
N ASN A 41 22.68 -24.23 12.81
CA ASN A 41 23.62 -24.83 11.86
C ASN A 41 22.98 -25.93 11.00
N ASN A 42 21.64 -26.06 11.06
CA ASN A 42 20.87 -27.11 10.37
C ASN A 42 21.23 -28.54 10.79
N SER A 43 21.85 -28.73 11.97
CA SER A 43 22.16 -30.03 12.56
C SER A 43 20.99 -30.52 13.41
N THR A 44 20.74 -31.83 13.43
CA THR A 44 19.67 -32.42 14.23
C THR A 44 20.03 -32.37 15.73
N THR A 45 19.11 -31.88 16.55
CA THR A 45 19.26 -31.87 18.02
C THR A 45 18.97 -33.21 18.67
N GLY A 46 18.44 -34.19 17.92
CA GLY A 46 17.98 -35.48 18.43
C GLY A 46 16.57 -35.45 19.03
N ARG A 47 15.93 -34.28 19.10
CA ARG A 47 14.54 -34.11 19.59
C ARG A 47 13.59 -34.05 18.41
N LYS A 48 12.40 -34.66 18.55
CA LYS A 48 11.31 -34.56 17.58
C LYS A 48 10.27 -33.56 18.05
N ILE A 49 9.92 -32.62 17.20
CA ILE A 49 8.91 -31.59 17.43
C ILE A 49 7.77 -31.71 16.44
N PHE A 50 6.59 -31.25 16.84
CA PHE A 50 5.48 -31.05 15.91
C PHE A 50 5.67 -29.74 15.14
N ARG A 51 5.46 -29.81 13.85
CA ARG A 51 5.49 -28.68 12.93
C ARG A 51 4.22 -28.68 12.10
N GLY A 52 3.72 -27.52 11.73
CA GLY A 52 2.47 -27.46 11.00
C GLY A 52 2.00 -26.04 10.76
N HIS A 53 0.94 -25.92 9.97
CA HIS A 53 0.23 -24.65 9.76
C HIS A 53 -1.27 -24.87 9.80
N THR A 54 -1.99 -23.76 10.00
CA THR A 54 -3.45 -23.70 9.88
C THR A 54 -3.83 -22.37 9.25
N TYR A 55 -4.60 -22.44 8.17
CA TYR A 55 -5.25 -21.31 7.52
C TYR A 55 -6.75 -21.51 7.60
N ILE A 56 -7.45 -20.49 8.03
CA ILE A 56 -8.92 -20.47 8.12
C ILE A 56 -9.38 -19.20 7.40
N GLU A 57 -10.19 -19.36 6.38
CA GLU A 57 -10.83 -18.26 5.68
C GLU A 57 -12.35 -18.46 5.73
N GLY A 58 -13.07 -17.38 5.98
CA GLY A 58 -14.52 -17.42 5.97
C GLY A 58 -15.13 -16.05 5.83
N GLU A 59 -16.21 -15.95 5.06
CA GLU A 59 -16.98 -14.72 4.89
C GLU A 59 -18.48 -15.05 4.97
N PHE A 60 -19.21 -14.25 5.75
CA PHE A 60 -20.63 -14.47 6.04
C PHE A 60 -21.42 -13.17 5.95
N GLN A 61 -22.51 -13.21 5.25
CA GLN A 61 -23.50 -12.14 5.21
C GLN A 61 -24.40 -12.23 6.46
N LEU A 62 -24.47 -11.15 7.25
CA LEU A 62 -25.37 -11.05 8.40
C LEU A 62 -26.74 -10.56 7.96
N ASP A 63 -26.78 -9.53 7.12
CA ASP A 63 -27.97 -8.92 6.56
C ASP A 63 -27.59 -8.17 5.25
N PRO A 64 -28.52 -7.48 4.54
CA PRO A 64 -28.17 -6.77 3.30
C PRO A 64 -27.11 -5.68 3.44
N VAL A 65 -26.80 -5.24 4.66
CA VAL A 65 -25.86 -4.14 4.95
C VAL A 65 -24.55 -4.67 5.50
N TRP A 66 -24.61 -5.67 6.39
CA TRP A 66 -23.46 -6.13 7.19
C TRP A 66 -22.97 -7.50 6.79
N ARG A 67 -21.65 -7.64 6.71
CA ARG A 67 -20.95 -8.92 6.62
C ARG A 67 -19.80 -8.98 7.61
N TRP A 68 -19.39 -10.19 7.95
CA TRP A 68 -18.21 -10.44 8.76
C TRP A 68 -17.37 -11.54 8.13
N GLY A 69 -16.10 -11.55 8.47
CA GLY A 69 -15.21 -12.59 7.98
C GLY A 69 -14.01 -12.76 8.88
N VAL A 70 -13.35 -13.89 8.67
CA VAL A 70 -12.11 -14.27 9.32
C VAL A 70 -11.10 -14.74 8.29
N ASN A 71 -9.85 -14.29 8.44
CA ASN A 71 -8.70 -14.84 7.77
C ASN A 71 -7.64 -15.09 8.85
N ALA A 72 -7.54 -16.31 9.35
CA ALA A 72 -6.59 -16.65 10.39
C ALA A 72 -5.49 -17.53 9.82
N ARG A 73 -4.25 -17.08 9.94
CA ARG A 73 -3.06 -17.77 9.41
C ARG A 73 -2.04 -17.93 10.52
N ARG A 74 -1.65 -19.16 10.80
CA ARG A 74 -0.68 -19.48 11.83
C ARG A 74 0.20 -20.66 11.43
N THR A 75 1.44 -20.62 11.87
CA THR A 75 2.36 -21.75 11.79
C THR A 75 3.01 -22.00 13.17
N LEU A 76 3.38 -23.24 13.45
CA LEU A 76 3.99 -23.64 14.71
C LEU A 76 5.47 -23.21 14.80
N ASP A 77 6.13 -22.99 13.69
CA ASP A 77 7.50 -22.48 13.59
C ASP A 77 7.74 -21.68 12.30
N ASP A 78 8.73 -20.83 12.30
CA ASP A 78 8.96 -19.80 11.28
C ASP A 78 9.48 -20.37 9.94
N THR A 79 10.02 -21.59 9.94
CA THR A 79 10.63 -22.20 8.75
C THR A 79 9.71 -23.21 8.05
N TYR A 80 8.60 -23.59 8.68
CA TYR A 80 7.72 -24.66 8.20
C TYR A 80 7.22 -24.44 6.77
N LEU A 81 6.67 -23.29 6.48
CA LEU A 81 6.05 -23.00 5.18
C LEU A 81 7.07 -23.08 4.03
N ARG A 82 8.27 -22.54 4.22
CA ARG A 82 9.35 -22.58 3.22
C ARG A 82 9.92 -23.99 3.07
N ARG A 83 10.10 -24.69 4.20
CA ARG A 83 10.71 -26.03 4.20
C ARG A 83 9.89 -27.06 3.45
N TYR A 84 8.58 -26.91 3.50
CA TYR A 84 7.65 -27.83 2.82
C TYR A 84 7.03 -27.27 1.54
N ASP A 85 7.61 -26.16 1.03
CA ASP A 85 7.21 -25.51 -0.23
C ASP A 85 5.72 -25.12 -0.28
N ILE A 86 5.16 -24.74 0.90
CA ILE A 86 3.78 -24.29 1.04
C ILE A 86 3.65 -22.82 0.68
N SER A 87 4.57 -21.99 1.18
CA SER A 87 4.61 -20.55 0.91
C SER A 87 6.00 -19.97 1.17
N SER A 88 6.37 -18.96 0.41
CA SER A 88 7.60 -18.17 0.59
C SER A 88 7.38 -16.86 1.35
N THR A 89 6.21 -16.65 1.96
CA THR A 89 5.90 -15.43 2.70
C THR A 89 6.81 -15.25 3.91
N ASP A 90 7.13 -14.00 4.23
CA ASP A 90 7.96 -13.61 5.38
C ASP A 90 7.14 -13.27 6.62
N ASN A 91 5.84 -13.10 6.47
CA ASN A 91 4.93 -12.88 7.60
C ASN A 91 3.54 -13.45 7.31
N LEU A 92 2.82 -13.75 8.38
CA LEU A 92 1.41 -14.14 8.34
C LEU A 92 0.58 -13.07 9.02
N THR A 93 -0.50 -12.67 8.35
CA THR A 93 -1.50 -11.74 8.90
C THR A 93 -2.79 -12.49 9.14
N SER A 94 -3.30 -12.41 10.37
CA SER A 94 -4.63 -12.87 10.74
C SER A 94 -5.54 -11.66 10.93
N ASN A 95 -6.77 -11.75 10.41
CA ASN A 95 -7.78 -10.71 10.52
C ASN A 95 -9.14 -11.31 10.86
N LEU A 96 -9.82 -10.71 11.84
CA LEU A 96 -11.25 -10.88 12.10
C LEU A 96 -11.91 -9.53 11.87
N TYR A 97 -12.96 -9.49 11.04
CA TYR A 97 -13.61 -8.23 10.72
C TYR A 97 -15.14 -8.33 10.65
N ILE A 98 -15.76 -7.19 10.86
CA ILE A 98 -17.15 -6.92 10.50
C ILE A 98 -17.17 -5.59 9.73
N GLU A 99 -17.93 -5.53 8.64
CA GLU A 99 -18.08 -4.32 7.86
C GLU A 99 -19.51 -4.16 7.31
N GLY A 100 -19.89 -2.92 7.10
CA GLY A 100 -21.24 -2.57 6.64
C GLY A 100 -21.23 -1.47 5.59
N PHE A 101 -22.09 -1.62 4.59
CA PHE A 101 -22.30 -0.69 3.49
C PHE A 101 -23.76 -0.27 3.45
N ASN A 102 -24.04 1.01 3.70
CA ASN A 102 -25.40 1.54 3.66
C ASN A 102 -25.43 2.88 2.90
N GLY A 103 -25.65 2.81 1.60
CA GLY A 103 -25.64 3.96 0.70
C GLY A 103 -24.30 4.73 0.78
N PRO A 104 -24.30 6.00 1.30
CA PRO A 104 -23.08 6.80 1.41
C PRO A 104 -22.20 6.46 2.61
N HIS A 105 -22.62 5.51 3.45
CA HIS A 105 -21.96 5.13 4.68
C HIS A 105 -21.20 3.81 4.55
N TYR A 106 -19.99 3.78 5.02
CA TYR A 106 -19.20 2.57 5.27
C TYR A 106 -18.75 2.58 6.72
N ALA A 107 -18.80 1.43 7.38
CA ALA A 107 -18.23 1.24 8.71
C ALA A 107 -17.58 -0.13 8.80
N SER A 108 -16.45 -0.22 9.49
CA SER A 108 -15.81 -1.49 9.79
C SER A 108 -15.18 -1.53 11.18
N ALA A 109 -15.09 -2.74 11.72
CA ALA A 109 -14.30 -3.05 12.90
C ALA A 109 -13.42 -4.26 12.59
N ASN A 110 -12.12 -4.13 12.84
CA ASN A 110 -11.11 -5.12 12.53
C ASN A 110 -10.29 -5.45 13.77
N ALA A 111 -9.84 -6.70 13.86
CA ALA A 111 -8.80 -7.14 14.77
C ALA A 111 -7.71 -7.83 13.95
N TYR A 112 -6.44 -7.46 14.17
CA TYR A 112 -5.30 -8.05 13.46
C TYR A 112 -4.32 -8.67 14.43
N ALA A 113 -3.77 -9.81 14.05
CA ALA A 113 -2.61 -10.42 14.68
C ALA A 113 -1.61 -10.82 13.59
N PHE A 114 -0.33 -10.64 13.88
CA PHE A 114 0.74 -10.92 12.93
C PHE A 114 1.67 -12.01 13.48
N GLN A 115 2.37 -12.69 12.58
CA GLN A 115 3.46 -13.60 12.92
C GLN A 115 4.57 -13.39 11.92
N GLY A 116 5.73 -12.90 12.36
CA GLY A 116 6.96 -12.86 11.58
C GLY A 116 7.51 -14.28 11.35
N LEU A 117 8.12 -14.49 10.19
CA LEU A 117 8.69 -15.80 9.80
C LEU A 117 10.18 -15.69 9.44
N ARG A 118 10.83 -14.59 9.79
CA ARG A 118 12.26 -14.43 9.70
C ARG A 118 12.92 -14.70 11.04
N GLU A 119 14.12 -15.22 11.05
CA GLU A 119 14.90 -15.43 12.28
C GLU A 119 15.16 -14.11 13.04
N SER A 120 15.17 -12.98 12.32
CA SER A 120 15.33 -11.64 12.89
C SER A 120 14.07 -11.05 13.50
N ASP A 121 12.91 -11.67 13.30
CA ASP A 121 11.64 -11.12 13.75
C ASP A 121 11.45 -11.43 15.25
N ASP A 122 11.31 -10.38 16.06
CA ASP A 122 11.02 -10.52 17.49
C ASP A 122 9.49 -10.59 17.69
N PRO A 123 8.98 -11.70 18.27
CA PRO A 123 7.55 -11.79 18.60
C PRO A 123 7.08 -10.70 19.56
N GLY A 124 7.99 -10.17 20.41
CA GLY A 124 7.68 -9.08 21.34
C GLY A 124 7.37 -7.76 20.67
N ASP A 125 8.07 -7.44 19.58
CA ASP A 125 7.88 -6.25 18.79
C ASP A 125 6.69 -6.36 17.83
N THR A 126 6.19 -7.59 17.62
CA THR A 126 5.08 -7.86 16.68
C THR A 126 3.76 -7.37 17.28
N PRO A 127 3.05 -6.43 16.61
CA PRO A 127 1.85 -5.82 17.18
C PRO A 127 0.62 -6.74 17.12
N ILE A 128 -0.31 -6.51 18.06
CA ILE A 128 -1.70 -6.90 17.95
C ILE A 128 -2.52 -5.61 17.82
N VAL A 129 -3.39 -5.55 16.82
CA VAL A 129 -4.27 -4.40 16.61
C VAL A 129 -5.69 -4.78 17.04
N LEU A 130 -6.19 -4.12 18.09
CA LEU A 130 -7.52 -4.41 18.65
C LEU A 130 -8.06 -3.22 19.45
N PRO A 131 -9.08 -2.52 18.97
CA PRO A 131 -9.66 -2.61 17.62
C PRO A 131 -8.97 -1.68 16.60
N SER A 132 -9.26 -1.91 15.31
CA SER A 132 -9.16 -0.91 14.26
C SER A 132 -10.57 -0.62 13.76
N LEU A 133 -11.09 0.59 14.03
CA LEU A 133 -12.42 1.03 13.61
C LEU A 133 -12.28 2.04 12.50
N GLU A 134 -13.14 1.94 11.51
CA GLU A 134 -13.21 2.88 10.40
C GLU A 134 -14.67 3.26 10.13
N TYR A 135 -14.90 4.54 9.87
CA TYR A 135 -16.16 5.06 9.39
C TYR A 135 -15.93 6.08 8.28
N ASN A 136 -16.61 5.91 7.17
CA ASN A 136 -16.55 6.81 6.04
C ASN A 136 -17.97 7.21 5.62
N TRP A 137 -18.15 8.50 5.41
CA TRP A 137 -19.36 9.05 4.81
C TRP A 137 -19.00 9.86 3.56
N ARG A 138 -19.74 9.65 2.49
CA ARG A 138 -19.56 10.32 1.20
C ARG A 138 -20.88 10.95 0.78
N GLY A 139 -21.01 12.26 1.02
CA GLY A 139 -22.21 13.02 0.64
C GLY A 139 -22.43 13.03 -0.87
N GLN A 140 -23.69 13.09 -1.28
CA GLN A 140 -24.06 13.32 -2.67
C GLN A 140 -23.70 14.75 -3.08
N PRO A 141 -23.33 15.00 -4.36
CA PRO A 141 -23.13 16.36 -4.84
C PRO A 141 -24.41 17.16 -4.71
N ASN A 142 -24.31 18.42 -4.29
CA ASN A 142 -25.42 19.36 -4.35
C ASN A 142 -25.57 19.93 -5.79
N GLU A 143 -26.54 20.83 -5.99
CA GLU A 143 -26.80 21.46 -7.29
C GLU A 143 -25.58 22.22 -7.86
N SER A 144 -24.71 22.75 -7.00
CA SER A 144 -23.47 23.43 -7.38
C SER A 144 -22.30 22.49 -7.62
N GLY A 145 -22.49 21.17 -7.42
CA GLY A 145 -21.45 20.14 -7.53
C GLY A 145 -20.59 19.98 -6.28
N ASP A 146 -20.88 20.70 -5.18
CA ASP A 146 -20.15 20.55 -3.92
C ASP A 146 -20.40 19.17 -3.32
N ARG A 147 -19.33 18.51 -2.91
CA ARG A 147 -19.38 17.22 -2.23
C ARG A 147 -18.61 17.30 -0.91
N PHE A 148 -19.25 16.86 0.15
CA PHE A 148 -18.65 16.74 1.48
C PHE A 148 -18.38 15.29 1.80
N ALA A 149 -17.31 15.05 2.57
CA ALA A 149 -16.99 13.73 3.09
C ALA A 149 -16.50 13.84 4.53
N PHE A 150 -16.73 12.78 5.29
CA PHE A 150 -16.25 12.63 6.66
C PHE A 150 -15.64 11.25 6.84
N ASP A 151 -14.45 11.20 7.44
CA ASP A 151 -13.72 9.98 7.76
C ASP A 151 -13.36 10.00 9.24
N ALA A 152 -13.56 8.87 9.92
CA ALA A 152 -13.11 8.66 11.29
C ALA A 152 -12.37 7.31 11.37
N ASN A 153 -11.26 7.29 12.10
CA ASN A 153 -10.46 6.11 12.35
C ASN A 153 -10.05 6.04 13.81
N VAL A 154 -10.22 4.87 14.42
CA VAL A 154 -9.69 4.54 15.74
C VAL A 154 -8.75 3.35 15.57
N LEU A 155 -7.56 3.45 16.13
CA LEU A 155 -6.57 2.38 16.16
C LEU A 155 -6.11 2.16 17.60
N SER A 156 -6.06 0.90 18.03
CA SER A 156 -5.41 0.52 19.27
C SER A 156 -4.45 -0.63 18.96
N LEU A 157 -3.17 -0.38 19.17
CA LEU A 157 -2.08 -1.27 18.86
C LEU A 157 -1.29 -1.56 20.12
N TYR A 158 -1.05 -2.84 20.39
CA TYR A 158 -0.34 -3.37 21.56
C TYR A 158 0.86 -4.19 21.14
N ARG A 159 1.95 -4.08 21.91
CA ARG A 159 3.14 -4.92 21.82
C ARG A 159 3.50 -5.46 23.20
N SER A 160 4.09 -6.65 23.27
CA SER A 160 4.66 -7.12 24.56
C SER A 160 5.97 -6.41 24.88
N ASP A 161 6.74 -6.05 23.85
CA ASP A 161 7.95 -5.25 23.97
C ASP A 161 7.86 -4.05 23.01
N GLY A 162 8.16 -2.85 23.52
CA GLY A 162 8.08 -1.62 22.73
C GLY A 162 6.90 -0.73 23.09
N GLN A 163 6.56 0.18 22.19
CA GLN A 163 5.52 1.17 22.41
C GLN A 163 4.14 0.68 21.99
N ASP A 164 3.13 1.00 22.80
CA ASP A 164 1.73 0.88 22.42
C ASP A 164 1.21 2.19 21.87
N THR A 165 0.31 2.11 20.93
CA THR A 165 -0.29 3.29 20.28
C THR A 165 -1.80 3.20 20.24
N ARG A 166 -2.48 4.23 20.77
CA ARG A 166 -3.91 4.43 20.58
C ARG A 166 -4.12 5.74 19.84
N ARG A 167 -4.84 5.69 18.73
CA ARG A 167 -5.08 6.83 17.86
C ARG A 167 -6.57 7.02 17.60
N LEU A 168 -7.00 8.28 17.61
CA LEU A 168 -8.25 8.74 17.05
C LEU A 168 -7.95 9.78 15.98
N SER A 169 -8.45 9.59 14.77
CA SER A 169 -8.32 10.54 13.66
C SER A 169 -9.69 10.84 13.06
N MET A 170 -9.98 12.12 12.82
CA MET A 170 -11.22 12.58 12.18
C MET A 170 -10.88 13.58 11.09
N THR A 171 -11.40 13.35 9.89
CA THR A 171 -11.20 14.22 8.72
C THR A 171 -12.53 14.64 8.15
N SER A 172 -12.74 15.94 7.99
CA SER A 172 -13.82 16.51 7.19
C SER A 172 -13.23 17.10 5.92
N SER A 173 -13.82 16.81 4.79
CA SER A 173 -13.34 17.29 3.50
C SER A 173 -14.48 17.80 2.62
N TRP A 174 -14.13 18.72 1.74
CA TRP A 174 -14.98 19.31 0.73
C TRP A 174 -14.28 19.30 -0.61
N GLN A 175 -15.01 19.09 -1.68
CA GLN A 175 -14.54 19.26 -3.05
C GLN A 175 -15.62 19.81 -3.97
N ARG A 176 -15.18 20.58 -4.98
CA ARG A 176 -16.04 21.17 -6.02
C ARG A 176 -15.37 21.09 -7.38
N PRO A 177 -15.84 20.24 -8.29
CA PRO A 177 -15.41 20.24 -9.67
C PRO A 177 -16.09 21.36 -10.44
N VAL A 178 -15.32 22.02 -11.32
CA VAL A 178 -15.80 23.07 -12.23
C VAL A 178 -15.26 22.79 -13.62
N ILE A 179 -16.10 22.84 -14.63
CA ILE A 179 -15.68 22.79 -16.04
C ILE A 179 -15.96 24.16 -16.62
N THR A 180 -14.93 24.81 -17.16
CA THR A 180 -15.05 26.13 -17.78
C THR A 180 -15.46 26.01 -19.24
N ASP A 181 -16.00 27.09 -19.82
CA ASP A 181 -16.35 27.13 -21.25
C ASP A 181 -15.15 26.86 -22.17
N GLY A 182 -13.93 27.19 -21.70
CA GLY A 182 -12.68 26.89 -22.42
C GLY A 182 -12.19 25.44 -22.27
N GLY A 183 -12.99 24.55 -21.63
CA GLY A 183 -12.66 23.14 -21.47
C GLY A 183 -11.70 22.81 -20.34
N SER A 184 -11.29 23.79 -19.51
CA SER A 184 -10.51 23.54 -18.31
C SER A 184 -11.36 22.78 -17.27
N ILE A 185 -10.80 21.75 -16.68
CA ILE A 185 -11.38 20.98 -15.59
C ILE A 185 -10.63 21.37 -14.34
N ILE A 186 -11.33 22.00 -13.39
CA ILE A 186 -10.75 22.50 -12.15
C ILE A 186 -11.46 21.79 -11.00
N ASN A 187 -10.70 21.27 -10.04
CA ASN A 187 -11.28 20.71 -8.82
C ASN A 187 -10.72 21.45 -7.60
N PHE A 188 -11.56 22.21 -6.95
CA PHE A 188 -11.26 22.82 -5.65
C PHE A 188 -11.46 21.80 -4.55
N SER A 189 -10.59 21.78 -3.56
CA SER A 189 -10.76 20.91 -2.40
C SER A 189 -10.15 21.53 -1.15
N ALA A 190 -10.77 21.24 -0.02
CA ALA A 190 -10.27 21.59 1.30
C ALA A 190 -10.50 20.45 2.27
N LEU A 191 -9.65 20.34 3.29
CA LEU A 191 -9.84 19.41 4.39
C LEU A 191 -9.37 20.02 5.71
N VAL A 192 -9.97 19.50 6.77
CA VAL A 192 -9.53 19.69 8.16
C VAL A 192 -9.48 18.32 8.79
N ARG A 193 -8.37 18.01 9.45
CA ARG A 193 -8.16 16.74 10.15
C ARG A 193 -7.66 17.01 11.57
N GLY A 194 -8.23 16.33 12.54
CA GLY A 194 -7.79 16.30 13.92
C GLY A 194 -7.34 14.91 14.31
N ASP A 195 -6.15 14.78 14.90
CA ASP A 195 -5.61 13.52 15.40
C ASP A 195 -5.28 13.64 16.88
N GLY A 196 -5.63 12.61 17.66
CA GLY A 196 -5.21 12.42 19.04
C GLY A 196 -4.53 11.06 19.20
N TYR A 197 -3.36 11.06 19.87
CA TYR A 197 -2.55 9.87 20.13
C TYR A 197 -2.32 9.74 21.63
N HIS A 198 -2.50 8.56 22.16
CA HIS A 198 -2.01 8.16 23.46
C HIS A 198 -0.97 7.05 23.27
N VAL A 199 0.27 7.33 23.65
CA VAL A 199 1.40 6.43 23.45
C VAL A 199 1.93 6.03 24.80
N THR A 200 2.13 4.74 25.05
CA THR A 200 2.76 4.20 26.24
C THR A 200 4.08 3.52 25.89
N SER A 201 4.99 3.49 26.83
CA SER A 201 6.34 2.90 26.64
C SER A 201 7.15 3.52 25.48
N MET A 202 6.91 4.79 25.15
CA MET A 202 7.66 5.48 24.11
C MET A 202 9.10 5.73 24.57
N PRO A 203 10.13 5.39 23.76
CA PRO A 203 11.51 5.72 24.10
C PRO A 203 11.69 7.22 24.39
N ASP A 204 12.35 7.57 25.50
CA ASP A 204 12.62 8.97 25.84
C ASP A 204 13.93 9.46 25.23
N PRO A 205 13.90 10.34 24.21
CA PRO A 205 15.12 10.86 23.58
C PRO A 205 16.03 11.63 24.57
N SER A 206 15.45 12.15 25.67
CA SER A 206 16.20 12.92 26.67
C SER A 206 16.92 12.02 27.68
N ASN A 207 16.48 10.76 27.83
CA ASN A 207 17.04 9.78 28.76
C ASN A 207 17.12 8.40 28.08
N PRO A 208 18.19 8.11 27.34
CA PRO A 208 18.35 6.82 26.66
C PRO A 208 18.19 5.63 27.61
N GLY A 209 17.40 4.64 27.20
CA GLY A 209 17.10 3.46 28.02
C GLY A 209 15.89 3.60 28.96
N THR A 210 15.21 4.76 28.95
CA THR A 210 13.94 4.95 29.67
C THR A 210 12.79 5.16 28.69
N THR A 211 11.58 4.90 29.15
CA THR A 211 10.34 5.11 28.39
C THR A 211 9.46 6.13 29.09
N LYS A 212 8.57 6.76 28.32
CA LYS A 212 7.55 7.68 28.84
C LYS A 212 6.23 7.49 28.14
N ASP A 213 5.17 7.74 28.87
CA ASP A 213 3.82 7.81 28.34
C ASP A 213 3.48 9.25 27.96
N GLY A 214 2.61 9.42 27.00
CA GLY A 214 2.20 10.76 26.63
C GLY A 214 1.00 10.83 25.71
N PHE A 215 0.27 11.95 25.86
CA PHE A 215 -0.76 12.33 24.90
C PHE A 215 -0.19 13.35 23.92
N ARG A 216 -0.51 13.16 22.64
CA ARG A 216 -0.17 14.07 21.54
C ARG A 216 -1.39 14.34 20.71
N SER A 217 -1.52 15.56 20.22
CA SER A 217 -2.59 15.91 19.29
C SER A 217 -2.03 16.81 18.21
N ARG A 218 -2.70 16.80 17.06
CA ARG A 218 -2.41 17.73 15.98
C ARG A 218 -3.69 18.08 15.24
N MET A 219 -3.68 19.25 14.60
CA MET A 219 -4.71 19.69 13.68
C MET A 219 -4.03 20.01 12.34
N LEU A 220 -4.54 19.44 11.28
CA LEU A 220 -4.02 19.54 9.93
C LEU A 220 -5.08 20.18 9.04
N THR A 221 -4.67 21.18 8.27
CA THR A 221 -5.55 21.86 7.30
C THR A 221 -4.87 21.88 5.94
N GLN A 222 -5.64 21.71 4.89
CA GLN A 222 -5.15 21.78 3.52
C GLN A 222 -6.22 22.30 2.59
N ALA A 223 -5.83 23.15 1.64
CA ALA A 223 -6.62 23.51 0.48
C ALA A 223 -5.83 23.21 -0.78
N ALA A 224 -6.50 22.77 -1.84
CA ALA A 224 -5.87 22.49 -3.11
C ALA A 224 -6.76 22.85 -4.28
N VAL A 225 -6.10 23.23 -5.38
CA VAL A 225 -6.70 23.43 -6.69
C VAL A 225 -5.99 22.51 -7.67
N ASP A 226 -6.74 21.57 -8.21
CA ASP A 226 -6.30 20.67 -9.26
C ASP A 226 -6.84 21.19 -10.60
N TRP A 227 -5.98 21.39 -11.57
CA TRP A 227 -6.31 21.90 -12.89
C TRP A 227 -5.78 20.96 -13.96
N ARG A 228 -6.62 20.73 -14.99
CA ARG A 228 -6.22 20.04 -16.21
C ARG A 228 -6.96 20.61 -17.44
N LEU A 229 -6.31 20.56 -18.58
CA LEU A 229 -6.88 21.04 -19.84
C LEU A 229 -6.60 20.03 -20.96
N PRO A 230 -7.54 19.13 -21.29
CA PRO A 230 -7.36 18.16 -22.36
C PRO A 230 -7.53 18.80 -23.73
N PHE A 231 -6.49 18.78 -24.55
CA PHE A 231 -6.55 19.09 -25.97
C PHE A 231 -6.73 17.79 -26.74
N VAL A 232 -7.78 17.72 -27.55
CA VAL A 232 -8.13 16.53 -28.32
C VAL A 232 -8.02 16.81 -29.80
N ARG A 233 -7.27 15.96 -30.52
CA ARG A 233 -7.23 15.93 -31.97
C ARG A 233 -7.75 14.58 -32.46
N GLN A 234 -8.70 14.62 -33.38
CA GLN A 234 -9.19 13.45 -34.11
C GLN A 234 -8.66 13.52 -35.55
N ASP A 235 -7.97 12.45 -35.97
CA ASP A 235 -7.44 12.33 -37.34
C ASP A 235 -7.88 10.95 -37.88
N GLY A 236 -8.93 10.96 -38.67
CA GLY A 236 -9.62 9.73 -39.07
C GLY A 236 -10.08 8.93 -37.84
N SER A 237 -9.56 7.72 -37.72
CA SER A 237 -9.87 6.81 -36.61
C SER A 237 -8.86 6.90 -35.43
N VAL A 238 -7.84 7.76 -35.55
CA VAL A 238 -6.85 7.96 -34.48
C VAL A 238 -7.23 9.17 -33.64
N ARG A 239 -7.31 9.01 -32.31
CA ARG A 239 -7.54 10.10 -31.37
C ARG A 239 -6.28 10.35 -30.55
N GLN A 240 -5.85 11.61 -30.55
CA GLN A 240 -4.73 12.10 -29.76
C GLN A 240 -5.24 13.03 -28.67
N VAL A 241 -4.71 12.90 -27.45
CA VAL A 241 -5.01 13.77 -26.31
C VAL A 241 -3.69 14.25 -25.74
N ILE A 242 -3.57 15.56 -25.51
CA ILE A 242 -2.48 16.17 -24.76
C ILE A 242 -3.11 16.94 -23.62
N GLU A 243 -2.74 16.63 -22.40
CA GLU A 243 -3.36 17.17 -21.19
C GLU A 243 -2.27 17.70 -20.25
N PRO A 244 -1.97 19.01 -20.25
CA PRO A 244 -1.24 19.62 -19.15
C PRO A 244 -2.05 19.52 -17.87
N VAL A 245 -1.37 19.21 -16.77
CA VAL A 245 -1.94 19.04 -15.44
C VAL A 245 -1.14 19.84 -14.44
N ALA A 246 -1.81 20.47 -13.50
CA ALA A 246 -1.18 21.19 -12.40
C ALA A 246 -2.04 21.10 -11.14
N MET A 247 -1.41 21.03 -9.99
CA MET A 247 -2.07 21.07 -8.69
C MET A 247 -1.33 22.02 -7.77
N ALA A 248 -2.00 23.04 -7.28
CA ALA A 248 -1.49 23.91 -6.22
C ALA A 248 -2.07 23.49 -4.88
N ILE A 249 -1.22 23.35 -3.87
CA ILE A 249 -1.60 22.89 -2.54
C ILE A 249 -1.09 23.91 -1.52
N ILE A 250 -1.95 24.28 -0.59
CA ILE A 250 -1.61 25.15 0.54
C ILE A 250 -1.95 24.39 1.82
N SER A 251 -0.96 24.22 2.67
CA SER A 251 -1.11 23.72 4.04
C SER A 251 -0.02 24.32 4.94
N PRO A 252 -0.19 24.35 6.26
CA PRO A 252 0.86 24.75 7.18
C PRO A 252 2.10 23.87 7.05
N TYR A 253 3.27 24.44 7.31
CA TYR A 253 4.50 23.65 7.42
C TYR A 253 4.47 22.75 8.65
N GLY A 254 5.17 21.62 8.57
CA GLY A 254 5.19 20.62 9.64
C GLY A 254 3.98 19.70 9.57
N GLY A 255 3.39 19.41 10.74
CA GLY A 255 2.27 18.45 10.86
C GLY A 255 2.70 17.09 11.36
N ASN A 256 4.01 16.88 11.61
CA ASN A 256 4.59 15.66 12.17
C ASN A 256 5.38 16.00 13.45
N PRO A 257 4.71 16.39 14.56
CA PRO A 257 5.42 16.72 15.78
C PRO A 257 6.11 15.48 16.37
N THR A 258 7.23 15.73 17.05
CA THR A 258 7.95 14.67 17.79
C THR A 258 7.04 13.99 18.81
N GLY A 259 7.11 12.66 18.87
CA GLY A 259 6.29 11.86 19.80
C GLY A 259 4.94 11.41 19.22
N ILE A 260 4.64 11.70 17.95
CA ILE A 260 3.65 10.95 17.19
C ILE A 260 4.36 9.76 16.55
N PRO A 261 3.96 8.52 16.87
CA PRO A 261 4.54 7.33 16.25
C PRO A 261 4.20 7.23 14.78
N ASN A 262 4.95 6.43 14.06
CA ASN A 262 4.68 6.13 12.65
C ASN A 262 4.46 4.62 12.50
N GLU A 263 3.21 4.19 12.61
CA GLU A 263 2.82 2.78 12.56
C GLU A 263 2.36 2.35 11.16
N ASP A 264 1.84 3.30 10.34
CA ASP A 264 1.18 3.00 9.07
C ASP A 264 1.72 3.75 7.84
N SER A 265 2.78 4.54 8.01
CA SER A 265 3.36 5.36 6.95
C SER A 265 4.86 5.10 6.77
N LEU A 266 5.29 3.83 6.92
CA LEU A 266 6.71 3.43 6.92
C LEU A 266 7.31 3.38 5.53
N SER A 267 6.56 2.92 4.53
CA SER A 267 7.05 2.80 3.17
C SER A 267 6.49 3.92 2.29
N PHE A 268 7.40 4.69 1.73
CA PHE A 268 7.06 5.75 0.79
C PHE A 268 8.00 5.67 -0.41
N GLU A 269 7.44 5.77 -1.59
CA GLU A 269 8.20 5.90 -2.82
C GLU A 269 7.56 6.96 -3.72
N PHE A 270 8.38 7.87 -4.27
CA PHE A 270 7.92 8.90 -5.19
C PHE A 270 7.95 8.39 -6.62
N ASP A 271 6.79 8.35 -7.26
CA ASP A 271 6.63 7.94 -8.66
C ASP A 271 5.51 8.72 -9.37
N ASP A 272 5.17 8.29 -10.60
CA ASP A 272 4.12 8.91 -11.42
C ASP A 272 2.72 8.76 -10.80
N THR A 273 2.47 7.74 -9.98
CA THR A 273 1.14 7.46 -9.41
C THR A 273 0.77 8.44 -8.30
N ASN A 274 1.77 8.93 -7.57
CA ASN A 274 1.56 9.85 -6.46
C ASN A 274 2.02 11.30 -6.71
N LEU A 275 2.45 11.62 -7.95
CA LEU A 275 2.85 12.98 -8.32
C LEU A 275 1.76 14.02 -7.98
N LEU A 276 0.49 13.72 -8.28
CA LEU A 276 -0.65 14.61 -8.05
C LEU A 276 -1.40 14.29 -6.74
N SER A 277 -0.77 13.57 -5.80
CA SER A 277 -1.37 13.29 -4.49
C SER A 277 -1.29 14.50 -3.56
N LYS A 278 -2.37 14.74 -2.81
CA LYS A 278 -2.45 15.81 -1.82
C LYS A 278 -1.69 15.49 -0.53
N ASN A 279 -1.55 14.23 -0.20
CA ASN A 279 -0.66 13.65 0.79
C ASN A 279 -0.06 12.39 0.19
N ARG A 280 1.24 12.28 0.12
CA ARG A 280 1.93 11.15 -0.51
C ARG A 280 2.24 10.03 0.46
N PHE A 281 2.22 10.30 1.75
CA PHE A 281 2.37 9.25 2.74
C PHE A 281 1.16 8.33 2.72
N PRO A 282 1.36 7.00 2.70
CA PRO A 282 0.29 6.06 2.98
C PRO A 282 -0.16 6.22 4.43
N GLY A 283 -1.33 5.79 4.78
CA GLY A 283 -1.81 5.81 6.16
C GLY A 283 -2.08 7.22 6.73
N ILE A 284 -2.09 7.28 8.06
CA ILE A 284 -2.56 8.43 8.82
C ILE A 284 -1.43 9.15 9.56
N ASP A 285 -0.38 8.43 9.98
CA ASP A 285 0.61 8.91 10.94
C ASP A 285 1.53 10.00 10.39
N LYS A 286 1.85 9.95 9.10
CA LYS A 286 2.63 10.99 8.44
C LYS A 286 1.77 11.93 7.59
N TRP A 287 2.20 13.17 7.54
CA TRP A 287 1.54 14.25 6.81
C TRP A 287 2.53 15.02 5.96
N GLU A 288 2.16 15.29 4.72
CA GLU A 288 2.94 16.14 3.82
C GLU A 288 2.47 17.59 3.94
N GLY A 289 3.21 18.37 4.73
CA GLY A 289 2.94 19.78 4.97
C GLY A 289 3.57 20.74 3.96
N GLY A 290 3.27 22.03 4.13
CA GLY A 290 3.83 23.14 3.36
C GLY A 290 3.19 23.37 1.99
N PRO A 291 3.24 24.63 1.51
CA PRO A 291 2.76 25.00 0.18
C PRO A 291 3.63 24.38 -0.92
N ARG A 292 2.98 23.86 -1.98
CA ARG A 292 3.65 23.21 -3.11
C ARG A 292 2.82 23.25 -4.36
N ALA A 293 3.46 23.07 -5.49
CA ALA A 293 2.85 22.90 -6.81
C ALA A 293 3.36 21.61 -7.45
N ASN A 294 2.44 20.77 -7.91
CA ASN A 294 2.71 19.59 -8.71
C ASN A 294 2.31 19.91 -10.15
N PHE A 295 3.09 19.56 -11.12
CA PHE A 295 2.76 19.82 -12.53
C PHE A 295 3.34 18.73 -13.43
N GLY A 296 2.69 18.57 -14.57
CA GLY A 296 3.10 17.56 -15.55
C GLY A 296 2.31 17.67 -16.84
N ILE A 297 2.64 16.78 -17.73
CA ILE A 297 1.93 16.61 -18.98
C ILE A 297 1.59 15.14 -19.16
N ARG A 298 0.35 14.87 -19.58
CA ARG A 298 -0.12 13.57 -20.02
C ARG A 298 -0.36 13.61 -21.51
N THR A 299 -0.01 12.56 -22.22
CA THR A 299 -0.39 12.38 -23.61
C THR A 299 -0.94 10.98 -23.83
N SER A 300 -1.92 10.87 -24.72
CA SER A 300 -2.53 9.58 -25.06
C SER A 300 -2.84 9.54 -26.53
N VAL A 301 -2.56 8.41 -27.16
CA VAL A 301 -2.90 8.12 -28.55
C VAL A 301 -3.71 6.83 -28.57
N TYR A 302 -4.88 6.90 -29.17
CA TYR A 302 -5.80 5.77 -29.34
C TYR A 302 -5.90 5.44 -30.83
N GLY A 303 -5.56 4.19 -31.17
CA GLY A 303 -5.60 3.70 -32.56
C GLY A 303 -6.98 3.16 -32.94
N ALA A 304 -7.18 3.02 -34.25
CA ALA A 304 -8.43 2.53 -34.84
C ALA A 304 -8.85 1.13 -34.37
N SER A 305 -7.86 0.28 -34.09
CA SER A 305 -8.08 -1.13 -33.71
C SER A 305 -8.14 -1.36 -32.19
N GLY A 306 -8.33 -0.29 -31.40
CA GLY A 306 -8.42 -0.36 -29.93
C GLY A 306 -7.07 -0.30 -29.20
N GLY A 307 -5.94 -0.31 -29.90
CA GLY A 307 -4.62 -0.11 -29.28
C GLY A 307 -4.43 1.32 -28.78
N TYR A 308 -3.63 1.51 -27.74
CA TYR A 308 -3.36 2.82 -27.18
C TYR A 308 -1.94 2.95 -26.61
N THR A 309 -1.46 4.19 -26.56
CA THR A 309 -0.22 4.58 -25.91
C THR A 309 -0.51 5.77 -25.01
N THR A 310 -0.04 5.73 -23.77
CA THR A 310 -0.12 6.86 -22.84
C THR A 310 1.24 7.16 -22.26
N ALA A 311 1.57 8.44 -22.11
CA ALA A 311 2.78 8.88 -21.43
C ALA A 311 2.45 9.99 -20.44
N MET A 312 3.21 10.04 -19.35
CA MET A 312 3.15 11.10 -18.35
C MET A 312 4.57 11.44 -17.90
N LEU A 313 4.82 12.73 -17.72
CA LEU A 313 6.04 13.25 -17.11
C LEU A 313 5.67 14.42 -16.21
N GLY A 314 6.28 14.51 -15.04
CA GLY A 314 6.02 15.63 -14.16
C GLY A 314 7.02 15.77 -13.01
N GLN A 315 6.83 16.83 -12.23
CA GLN A 315 7.69 17.26 -11.14
C GLN A 315 6.86 17.99 -10.09
N THR A 316 7.37 18.03 -8.86
CA THR A 316 6.85 18.84 -7.75
C THR A 316 7.82 19.96 -7.44
N TRP A 317 7.27 21.13 -7.14
CA TRP A 317 8.01 22.26 -6.59
C TRP A 317 7.44 22.69 -5.25
N ARG A 318 8.31 22.84 -4.23
CA ARG A 318 8.00 23.27 -2.87
C ARG A 318 8.57 24.65 -2.59
N PHE A 319 7.85 25.47 -1.86
CA PHE A 319 8.35 26.79 -1.46
C PHE A 319 9.50 26.68 -0.45
N LYS A 320 9.54 25.60 0.32
CA LYS A 320 10.60 25.27 1.28
C LYS A 320 10.83 23.76 1.28
N ALA A 321 12.08 23.34 1.42
CA ALA A 321 12.42 21.92 1.61
C ALA A 321 11.73 21.37 2.86
N ASP A 322 11.32 20.11 2.79
CA ASP A 322 10.58 19.44 3.87
C ASP A 322 11.38 18.24 4.38
N SER A 323 11.87 18.35 5.61
CA SER A 323 12.65 17.30 6.29
C SER A 323 11.82 16.07 6.67
N THR A 324 10.51 16.07 6.43
CA THR A 324 9.65 14.89 6.63
C THR A 324 9.99 13.77 5.65
N PHE A 325 10.48 14.15 4.47
CA PHE A 325 11.00 13.20 3.49
C PHE A 325 12.47 12.94 3.77
N GLY A 326 12.84 11.68 3.92
CA GLY A 326 14.24 11.29 4.08
C GLY A 326 15.06 11.63 2.83
N ASP A 327 16.37 11.61 2.99
CA ASP A 327 17.32 11.77 1.89
C ASP A 327 17.05 10.72 0.81
N ARG A 328 17.24 11.09 -0.44
CA ARG A 328 17.11 10.20 -1.63
C ARG A 328 15.69 9.76 -1.98
N THR A 329 14.69 10.30 -1.31
CA THR A 329 13.28 10.07 -1.70
C THR A 329 12.92 10.78 -3.01
N GLY A 330 13.72 11.76 -3.42
CA GLY A 330 13.45 12.65 -4.56
C GLY A 330 12.46 13.76 -4.24
N LEU A 331 12.12 13.96 -2.96
CA LEU A 331 11.23 15.01 -2.44
C LEU A 331 11.83 15.83 -1.31
N GLU A 332 13.05 15.55 -0.92
CA GLU A 332 13.77 16.19 0.19
C GLU A 332 14.03 17.68 -0.05
N ASP A 333 14.17 18.11 -1.31
CA ASP A 333 14.48 19.48 -1.71
C ASP A 333 13.24 20.27 -2.19
N GLN A 334 13.47 21.53 -2.58
CA GLN A 334 12.42 22.38 -3.15
C GLN A 334 11.90 21.85 -4.49
N ARG A 335 12.79 21.31 -5.33
CA ARG A 335 12.41 20.63 -6.58
C ARG A 335 12.52 19.12 -6.39
N SER A 336 11.49 18.40 -6.75
CA SER A 336 11.55 16.95 -6.76
C SER A 336 12.36 16.41 -7.94
N ASP A 337 12.70 15.14 -7.89
CA ASP A 337 13.06 14.38 -9.07
C ASP A 337 11.93 14.43 -10.12
N TYR A 338 12.26 14.17 -11.39
CA TYR A 338 11.27 13.96 -12.43
C TYR A 338 10.73 12.53 -12.34
N VAL A 339 9.43 12.38 -12.44
CA VAL A 339 8.78 11.07 -12.51
C VAL A 339 8.00 10.94 -13.82
N GLY A 340 8.09 9.77 -14.42
CA GLY A 340 7.43 9.52 -15.69
C GLY A 340 6.98 8.09 -15.87
N ARG A 341 5.95 7.92 -16.72
CA ARG A 341 5.43 6.64 -17.16
C ARG A 341 5.14 6.65 -18.64
N LEU A 342 5.49 5.56 -19.30
CA LEU A 342 5.06 5.23 -20.66
C LEU A 342 4.32 3.89 -20.62
N LEU A 343 3.12 3.85 -21.17
CA LEU A 343 2.34 2.62 -21.37
C LEU A 343 2.06 2.49 -22.86
N VAL A 344 2.36 1.32 -23.42
CA VAL A 344 2.15 0.99 -24.82
C VAL A 344 1.37 -0.32 -24.90
N SER A 345 0.14 -0.26 -25.38
CA SER A 345 -0.77 -1.40 -25.56
C SER A 345 -1.35 -1.34 -26.99
N PRO A 346 -0.58 -1.72 -28.02
CA PRO A 346 -1.00 -1.59 -29.43
C PRO A 346 -2.05 -2.64 -29.81
N SER A 347 -2.17 -3.71 -29.03
CA SER A 347 -3.12 -4.80 -29.22
C SER A 347 -3.30 -5.59 -27.94
N LYS A 348 -4.29 -6.47 -27.88
CA LYS A 348 -4.50 -7.40 -26.76
C LYS A 348 -3.36 -8.40 -26.52
N TYR A 349 -2.35 -8.43 -27.38
CA TYR A 349 -1.24 -9.38 -27.29
C TYR A 349 0.04 -8.78 -26.71
N LEU A 350 0.08 -7.46 -26.53
CA LEU A 350 1.27 -6.75 -26.04
C LEU A 350 0.86 -5.62 -25.12
N ASP A 351 1.38 -5.65 -23.90
CA ASP A 351 1.36 -4.52 -22.97
C ASP A 351 2.79 -4.26 -22.49
N TYR A 352 3.22 -3.03 -22.60
CA TYR A 352 4.49 -2.55 -22.09
C TYR A 352 4.27 -1.35 -21.19
N VAL A 353 4.75 -1.42 -19.98
CA VAL A 353 4.74 -0.31 -19.01
C VAL A 353 6.18 -0.01 -18.65
N HIS A 354 6.56 1.25 -18.72
CA HIS A 354 7.85 1.75 -18.30
C HIS A 354 7.64 2.89 -17.32
N ARG A 355 8.21 2.79 -16.12
CA ARG A 355 8.25 3.84 -15.11
C ARG A 355 9.69 4.25 -14.87
N LEU A 356 9.91 5.54 -14.70
CA LEU A 356 11.24 6.05 -14.43
C LEU A 356 11.19 7.22 -13.44
N ARG A 357 12.26 7.33 -12.65
CA ARG A 357 12.57 8.50 -11.86
C ARG A 357 13.97 8.99 -12.24
N LEU A 358 14.07 10.28 -12.55
CA LEU A 358 15.30 10.94 -12.95
C LEU A 358 15.68 12.00 -11.93
N ASP A 359 16.94 12.02 -11.59
CA ASP A 359 17.50 13.08 -10.75
C ASP A 359 17.19 14.46 -11.35
N ARG A 360 16.79 15.39 -10.49
CA ARG A 360 16.34 16.74 -10.88
C ARG A 360 17.40 17.62 -11.52
N ASP A 361 18.68 17.37 -11.24
CA ASP A 361 19.80 18.21 -11.67
C ASP A 361 20.63 17.54 -12.77
N SER A 362 20.96 16.27 -12.59
CA SER A 362 21.83 15.51 -13.51
C SER A 362 21.06 14.69 -14.54
N PHE A 363 19.75 14.50 -14.37
CA PHE A 363 18.91 13.59 -15.16
C PHE A 363 19.38 12.13 -15.15
N THR A 364 20.23 11.76 -14.19
CA THR A 364 20.60 10.35 -14.00
C THR A 364 19.39 9.54 -13.55
N ILE A 365 19.34 8.29 -14.01
CA ILE A 365 18.23 7.39 -13.69
C ILE A 365 18.39 6.93 -12.24
N ARG A 366 17.44 7.29 -11.39
CA ARG A 366 17.33 6.86 -9.99
C ARG A 366 16.52 5.56 -9.85
N ARG A 367 15.47 5.43 -10.64
CA ARG A 367 14.63 4.23 -10.76
C ARG A 367 14.32 3.98 -12.22
N ASN A 368 14.45 2.73 -12.60
CA ASN A 368 14.08 2.22 -13.91
C ASN A 368 13.29 0.93 -13.72
N GLU A 369 12.03 0.93 -14.14
CA GLU A 369 11.16 -0.24 -14.02
C GLU A 369 10.41 -0.42 -15.32
N PHE A 370 10.42 -1.64 -15.85
CA PHE A 370 9.52 -1.98 -16.93
C PHE A 370 8.87 -3.34 -16.73
N ASP A 371 7.65 -3.44 -17.21
CA ASP A 371 6.87 -4.66 -17.30
C ASP A 371 6.45 -4.86 -18.75
N LEU A 372 6.74 -6.03 -19.29
CA LEU A 372 6.36 -6.45 -20.63
C LEU A 372 5.49 -7.70 -20.53
N SER A 373 4.29 -7.65 -21.09
CA SER A 373 3.38 -8.79 -21.20
C SER A 373 3.13 -9.12 -22.66
N LEU A 374 3.34 -10.38 -23.03
CA LEU A 374 3.25 -10.87 -24.40
C LEU A 374 2.29 -12.06 -24.49
N GLY A 375 1.48 -12.10 -25.55
CA GLY A 375 0.61 -13.22 -25.87
C GLY A 375 -0.88 -12.99 -25.55
N PRO A 376 -1.77 -13.87 -26.04
CA PRO A 376 -3.19 -13.85 -25.71
C PRO A 376 -3.42 -14.25 -24.23
N ASP A 377 -4.62 -14.00 -23.71
CA ASP A 377 -4.97 -14.30 -22.31
C ASP A 377 -4.78 -15.78 -21.93
N ALA A 378 -4.98 -16.71 -22.89
CA ALA A 378 -4.76 -18.13 -22.67
C ALA A 378 -3.27 -18.53 -22.57
N TYR A 379 -2.36 -17.77 -23.20
CA TYR A 379 -0.92 -18.03 -23.20
C TYR A 379 -0.17 -16.72 -23.04
N ARG A 380 -0.01 -16.25 -21.80
CA ARG A 380 0.60 -14.95 -21.54
C ARG A 380 1.95 -15.12 -20.83
N PHE A 381 2.97 -14.47 -21.38
CA PHE A 381 4.32 -14.40 -20.85
C PHE A 381 4.61 -12.99 -20.34
N ASN A 382 5.18 -12.87 -19.14
CA ASN A 382 5.50 -11.58 -18.53
C ASN A 382 6.98 -11.51 -18.16
N VAL A 383 7.60 -10.37 -18.44
CA VAL A 383 8.96 -10.03 -18.02
C VAL A 383 8.90 -8.71 -17.29
N GLY A 384 9.34 -8.70 -16.04
CA GLY A 384 9.53 -7.49 -15.24
C GLY A 384 11.00 -7.23 -15.00
N TYR A 385 11.40 -5.97 -15.01
CA TYR A 385 12.73 -5.50 -14.63
C TYR A 385 12.61 -4.29 -13.72
N LEU A 386 13.37 -4.30 -12.63
CA LEU A 386 13.49 -3.18 -11.71
C LEU A 386 14.97 -2.92 -11.45
N SER A 387 15.40 -1.67 -11.60
CA SER A 387 16.69 -1.18 -11.17
C SER A 387 16.52 0.05 -10.30
N LEU A 388 17.10 0.02 -9.11
CA LEU A 388 17.19 1.14 -8.18
C LEU A 388 18.65 1.53 -8.05
N SER A 389 18.97 2.82 -8.20
CA SER A 389 20.34 3.29 -8.04
C SER A 389 20.81 3.11 -6.60
N GLN A 390 22.12 2.95 -6.42
CA GLN A 390 22.77 2.80 -5.10
C GLN A 390 22.42 3.92 -4.12
N GLU A 391 22.08 5.11 -4.62
CA GLU A 391 21.70 6.26 -3.81
C GLU A 391 20.32 6.14 -3.16
N LEU A 392 19.48 5.19 -3.61
CA LEU A 392 18.18 4.90 -3.01
C LEU A 392 18.23 3.82 -1.92
N ALA A 393 19.36 3.17 -1.77
CA ALA A 393 19.52 2.12 -0.77
C ALA A 393 19.72 2.74 0.62
N GLU A 394 18.70 2.73 1.47
CA GLU A 394 18.85 3.01 2.89
C GLU A 394 19.70 1.93 3.57
N ASN A 395 20.51 2.32 4.56
CA ASN A 395 21.24 1.43 5.46
C ASN A 395 22.27 0.48 4.83
N GLY A 396 23.01 0.94 3.81
CA GLY A 396 24.13 0.18 3.28
C GLY A 396 23.76 -0.96 2.32
N LEU A 397 22.51 -1.00 1.86
CA LEU A 397 22.12 -1.88 0.76
C LEU A 397 22.74 -1.35 -0.55
N SER A 398 23.35 -2.27 -1.32
CA SER A 398 23.84 -2.00 -2.68
C SER A 398 22.67 -1.68 -3.63
N SER A 399 22.98 -1.12 -4.80
CA SER A 399 22.01 -1.00 -5.89
C SER A 399 21.25 -2.32 -6.07
N ARG A 400 19.93 -2.23 -6.25
CA ARG A 400 19.08 -3.41 -6.44
C ARG A 400 18.71 -3.53 -7.90
N GLU A 401 18.99 -4.68 -8.46
CA GLU A 401 18.47 -5.09 -9.76
C GLU A 401 17.68 -6.38 -9.62
N GLU A 402 16.52 -6.43 -10.22
CA GLU A 402 15.65 -7.59 -10.17
C GLU A 402 15.05 -7.84 -11.56
N ILE A 403 15.10 -9.10 -11.99
CA ILE A 403 14.41 -9.55 -13.20
C ILE A 403 13.42 -10.63 -12.78
N ARG A 404 12.17 -10.48 -13.19
CA ARG A 404 11.09 -11.41 -12.92
C ARG A 404 10.53 -11.96 -14.22
N PHE A 405 10.37 -13.28 -14.26
CA PHE A 405 9.69 -13.98 -15.34
C PHE A 405 8.46 -14.71 -14.79
N SER A 406 7.35 -14.62 -15.49
CA SER A 406 6.16 -15.40 -15.18
C SER A 406 5.41 -15.73 -16.48
N GLY A 407 4.66 -16.83 -16.46
CA GLY A 407 3.85 -17.28 -17.59
C GLY A 407 2.56 -17.91 -17.13
N LYS A 408 1.50 -17.73 -17.92
CA LYS A 408 0.21 -18.41 -17.77
C LYS A 408 -0.06 -19.22 -19.02
N ALA A 409 -0.49 -20.47 -18.85
CA ALA A 409 -1.00 -21.30 -19.93
C ALA A 409 -2.32 -21.95 -19.46
N GLU A 410 -3.40 -21.75 -20.19
CA GLU A 410 -4.67 -22.45 -20.00
C GLU A 410 -4.63 -23.71 -20.88
N LEU A 411 -4.56 -24.87 -20.22
CA LEU A 411 -4.67 -26.19 -20.90
C LEU A 411 -6.14 -26.54 -20.98
N THR A 412 -6.67 -26.68 -22.20
CA THR A 412 -8.05 -27.11 -22.46
C THR A 412 -8.19 -28.60 -22.31
#